data_b6d4887b751016cfe34b622b5dee7d9b
#
_entry.id   b6d4887b751016cfe34b622b5dee7d9b
#
_cell.length_a   1.000
_cell.length_b   1.000
_cell.length_c   1.000
_cell.angle_alpha   90.00
_cell.angle_beta   90.00
_cell.angle_gamma   90.00
#
_symmetry.space_group_name_H-M   'P 1'
#
loop_
_entity.id
_entity.type
_entity.pdbx_description
1 polymer ?
#
loop_
_entity_poly.entity_id
_entity_poly.type
_entity_poly.pdbx_seq_one_letter_code
_entity_poly.pdbx_strand_id
1 'polypeptide(L)'
;MPRRVVGILSLLLVFAFKMRAQGEVVLSIGGEPVKRTEFEYYFRKSHKRTPDSFLSSFINYKLKVRYAHDTGIDTLSAFRRQMAWYRGKLLKKYLVDAEKEEQTVRQLYLRSEQRLQANDWIRIAHISKYLPQNVGRQDELRVLQQMDSVYAALQGGADFSALACRYSDDTTCKNMGGLLPWMPVNKNMQEWIDKLASLEKNKISAPFYSPMGIHIIKWIDRKPGISFEEKREQLLNYLEKNGNRTWQELSAGQRERLAF
;
A
#
# COMPACT_ATOMS: atom_id res chain seq x y z
N MET A 1 -74.02 1.97 -25.98
CA MET A 1 -72.89 1.17 -26.47
C MET A 1 -71.62 2.03 -26.66
N PRO A 2 -70.91 2.45 -25.59
CA PRO A 2 -69.55 2.97 -25.82
C PRO A 2 -68.44 2.31 -24.96
N ARG A 3 -68.74 1.29 -24.14
CA ARG A 3 -67.74 0.68 -23.25
C ARG A 3 -66.75 -0.32 -23.88
N ARG A 4 -67.02 -0.85 -25.08
CA ARG A 4 -66.15 -1.86 -25.71
C ARG A 4 -65.02 -1.25 -26.61
N VAL A 5 -65.17 -0.02 -27.05
CA VAL A 5 -64.18 0.65 -27.93
C VAL A 5 -63.00 1.19 -27.12
N VAL A 6 -63.23 1.63 -25.86
CA VAL A 6 -62.19 2.15 -24.99
C VAL A 6 -61.21 1.06 -24.54
N GLY A 7 -61.67 -0.15 -24.34
CA GLY A 7 -60.84 -1.28 -23.93
C GLY A 7 -59.85 -1.76 -25.02
N ILE A 8 -60.27 -1.69 -26.29
CA ILE A 8 -59.44 -2.09 -27.42
C ILE A 8 -58.36 -1.04 -27.71
N LEU A 9 -58.68 0.27 -27.56
CA LEU A 9 -57.73 1.34 -27.74
C LEU A 9 -56.64 1.36 -26.64
N SER A 10 -57.01 1.05 -25.38
CA SER A 10 -56.05 0.93 -24.28
C SER A 10 -55.13 -0.25 -24.47
N LEU A 11 -55.62 -1.37 -24.97
CA LEU A 11 -54.81 -2.58 -25.19
C LEU A 11 -53.81 -2.36 -26.37
N LEU A 12 -54.23 -1.66 -27.43
CA LEU A 12 -53.36 -1.33 -28.53
C LEU A 12 -52.28 -0.29 -28.13
N LEU A 13 -52.59 0.68 -27.28
CA LEU A 13 -51.61 1.65 -26.76
C LEU A 13 -50.58 0.97 -25.84
N VAL A 14 -51.00 0.00 -24.98
CA VAL A 14 -50.07 -0.76 -24.12
C VAL A 14 -49.18 -1.69 -24.99
N PHE A 15 -49.72 -2.25 -26.06
CA PHE A 15 -48.92 -3.08 -26.98
C PHE A 15 -47.90 -2.23 -27.79
N ALA A 16 -48.31 -1.05 -28.25
CA ALA A 16 -47.43 -0.10 -28.95
C ALA A 16 -46.33 0.46 -28.01
N PHE A 17 -46.61 0.63 -26.72
CA PHE A 17 -45.63 1.07 -25.74
C PHE A 17 -44.63 -0.04 -25.38
N LYS A 18 -45.08 -1.31 -25.35
CA LYS A 18 -44.18 -2.48 -25.17
C LYS A 18 -43.28 -2.72 -26.39
N MET A 19 -43.73 -2.44 -27.60
CA MET A 19 -42.89 -2.52 -28.81
C MET A 19 -41.83 -1.43 -28.89
N ARG A 20 -42.04 -0.24 -28.32
CA ARG A 20 -41.03 0.82 -28.26
C ARG A 20 -39.95 0.56 -27.22
N ALA A 21 -40.20 -0.32 -26.22
CA ALA A 21 -39.22 -0.70 -25.24
C ALA A 21 -38.27 -1.82 -25.72
N GLN A 22 -38.55 -2.50 -26.79
CA GLN A 22 -37.66 -3.45 -27.46
C GLN A 22 -36.78 -2.68 -28.45
N GLY A 23 -35.57 -2.28 -28.09
CA GLY A 23 -34.67 -1.50 -28.92
C GLY A 23 -34.56 -2.04 -30.35
N GLU A 24 -34.32 -1.14 -31.31
CA GLU A 24 -34.22 -1.41 -32.77
C GLU A 24 -33.26 -2.58 -33.03
N VAL A 25 -33.79 -3.60 -33.77
CA VAL A 25 -32.98 -4.75 -34.22
C VAL A 25 -32.21 -4.31 -35.47
N VAL A 26 -30.89 -4.36 -35.42
CA VAL A 26 -30.01 -3.92 -36.52
C VAL A 26 -29.55 -5.06 -37.42
N LEU A 27 -29.50 -6.28 -36.88
CA LEU A 27 -29.14 -7.49 -37.63
C LEU A 27 -29.62 -8.74 -36.89
N SER A 28 -29.61 -9.89 -37.56
CA SER A 28 -29.88 -11.21 -36.97
C SER A 28 -28.71 -12.14 -37.26
N ILE A 29 -28.26 -12.87 -36.21
CA ILE A 29 -27.16 -13.84 -36.31
C ILE A 29 -27.64 -15.20 -35.83
N GLY A 30 -27.64 -16.19 -36.73
CA GLY A 30 -28.12 -17.52 -36.41
C GLY A 30 -29.59 -17.56 -35.96
N GLY A 31 -30.43 -16.64 -36.41
CA GLY A 31 -31.83 -16.51 -36.05
C GLY A 31 -32.09 -15.67 -34.77
N GLU A 32 -31.07 -15.24 -34.06
CA GLU A 32 -31.20 -14.37 -32.92
C GLU A 32 -31.07 -12.88 -33.27
N PRO A 33 -32.04 -12.04 -32.83
CA PRO A 33 -32.00 -10.62 -33.12
C PRO A 33 -30.94 -9.91 -32.29
N VAL A 34 -30.15 -9.05 -32.93
CA VAL A 34 -29.17 -8.18 -32.30
C VAL A 34 -29.71 -6.78 -32.21
N LYS A 35 -29.83 -6.24 -31.03
CA LYS A 35 -30.30 -4.86 -30.81
C LYS A 35 -29.19 -3.85 -31.10
N ARG A 36 -29.57 -2.64 -31.57
CA ARG A 36 -28.65 -1.53 -31.80
C ARG A 36 -27.79 -1.25 -30.55
N THR A 37 -28.40 -1.21 -29.38
CA THR A 37 -27.70 -0.96 -28.09
C THR A 37 -26.63 -1.99 -27.79
N GLU A 38 -26.87 -3.26 -28.10
CA GLU A 38 -25.89 -4.33 -27.96
C GLU A 38 -24.73 -4.16 -28.95
N PHE A 39 -25.03 -3.94 -30.21
CA PHE A 39 -24.01 -3.74 -31.25
C PHE A 39 -23.12 -2.54 -30.93
N GLU A 40 -23.71 -1.39 -30.58
CA GLU A 40 -23.00 -0.17 -30.23
C GLU A 40 -22.14 -0.35 -28.97
N TYR A 41 -22.62 -1.10 -27.97
CA TYR A 41 -21.85 -1.39 -26.76
C TYR A 41 -20.56 -2.12 -27.08
N TYR A 42 -20.62 -3.20 -27.88
CA TYR A 42 -19.43 -3.96 -28.26
C TYR A 42 -18.54 -3.18 -29.24
N PHE A 43 -19.14 -2.41 -30.14
CA PHE A 43 -18.39 -1.55 -31.07
C PHE A 43 -17.56 -0.50 -30.33
N ARG A 44 -18.12 0.20 -29.35
CA ARG A 44 -17.40 1.19 -28.52
C ARG A 44 -16.24 0.58 -27.75
N LYS A 45 -16.35 -0.67 -27.34
CA LYS A 45 -15.28 -1.41 -26.65
C LYS A 45 -14.23 -1.99 -27.59
N SER A 46 -14.52 -2.03 -28.88
CA SER A 46 -13.57 -2.51 -29.88
C SER A 46 -12.58 -1.41 -30.25
N HIS A 47 -11.40 -1.80 -30.73
CA HIS A 47 -10.42 -0.86 -31.29
C HIS A 47 -10.68 -0.56 -32.79
N LYS A 48 -11.83 -0.99 -33.32
CA LYS A 48 -12.20 -0.78 -34.73
C LYS A 48 -12.76 0.64 -34.94
N ARG A 49 -12.38 1.26 -36.06
CA ARG A 49 -12.75 2.65 -36.34
C ARG A 49 -14.11 2.82 -37.01
N THR A 50 -14.56 1.79 -37.75
CA THR A 50 -15.83 1.82 -38.44
C THR A 50 -16.70 0.61 -38.10
N PRO A 51 -18.05 0.73 -38.13
CA PRO A 51 -18.96 -0.39 -37.91
C PRO A 51 -18.69 -1.57 -38.85
N ASP A 52 -18.40 -1.31 -40.13
CA ASP A 52 -18.13 -2.36 -41.11
C ASP A 52 -16.87 -3.17 -40.77
N SER A 53 -15.80 -2.50 -40.35
CA SER A 53 -14.57 -3.17 -39.92
C SER A 53 -14.72 -4.01 -38.65
N PHE A 54 -15.75 -3.71 -37.83
CA PHE A 54 -16.09 -4.44 -36.63
C PHE A 54 -17.06 -5.60 -36.90
N LEU A 55 -17.97 -5.48 -37.89
CA LEU A 55 -19.08 -6.38 -38.09
C LEU A 55 -18.68 -7.85 -38.21
N SER A 56 -17.68 -8.19 -39.01
CA SER A 56 -17.20 -9.57 -39.18
C SER A 56 -16.68 -10.17 -37.89
N SER A 57 -15.96 -9.39 -37.06
CA SER A 57 -15.45 -9.82 -35.77
C SER A 57 -16.59 -10.03 -34.79
N PHE A 58 -17.62 -9.17 -34.83
CA PHE A 58 -18.79 -9.27 -33.99
C PHE A 58 -19.66 -10.49 -34.33
N ILE A 59 -19.88 -10.76 -35.60
CA ILE A 59 -20.61 -11.95 -36.05
C ILE A 59 -19.87 -13.23 -35.57
N ASN A 60 -18.57 -13.29 -35.80
CA ASN A 60 -17.78 -14.43 -35.33
C ASN A 60 -17.82 -14.62 -33.79
N TYR A 61 -17.80 -13.52 -33.04
CA TYR A 61 -17.98 -13.56 -31.60
C TYR A 61 -19.34 -14.17 -31.20
N LYS A 62 -20.43 -13.66 -31.75
CA LYS A 62 -21.79 -14.17 -31.45
C LYS A 62 -21.97 -15.63 -31.83
N LEU A 63 -21.44 -16.06 -32.97
CA LEU A 63 -21.49 -17.47 -33.41
C LEU A 63 -20.69 -18.37 -32.47
N LYS A 64 -19.54 -17.95 -32.00
CA LYS A 64 -18.76 -18.71 -31.01
C LYS A 64 -19.48 -18.83 -29.66
N VAL A 65 -20.11 -17.74 -29.19
CA VAL A 65 -20.92 -17.77 -27.96
C VAL A 65 -22.08 -18.76 -28.12
N ARG A 66 -22.79 -18.69 -29.23
CA ARG A 66 -23.88 -19.61 -29.53
C ARG A 66 -23.40 -21.06 -29.58
N TYR A 67 -22.33 -21.34 -30.30
CA TYR A 67 -21.73 -22.68 -30.35
C TYR A 67 -21.38 -23.21 -28.95
N ALA A 68 -20.84 -22.36 -28.09
CA ALA A 68 -20.53 -22.75 -26.71
C ALA A 68 -21.78 -23.11 -25.91
N HIS A 69 -22.88 -22.39 -26.09
CA HIS A 69 -24.19 -22.73 -25.50
C HIS A 69 -24.76 -24.04 -26.06
N ASP A 70 -24.79 -24.16 -27.39
CA ASP A 70 -25.36 -25.34 -28.08
C ASP A 70 -24.61 -26.63 -27.74
N THR A 71 -23.30 -26.53 -27.47
CA THR A 71 -22.44 -27.67 -27.08
C THR A 71 -22.32 -27.84 -25.56
N GLY A 72 -22.93 -26.96 -24.75
CA GLY A 72 -22.90 -27.02 -23.29
C GLY A 72 -21.54 -26.75 -22.64
N ILE A 73 -20.61 -26.11 -23.37
CA ILE A 73 -19.27 -25.75 -22.84
C ILE A 73 -19.41 -24.88 -21.58
N ASP A 74 -20.37 -23.97 -21.55
CA ASP A 74 -20.66 -23.06 -20.45
C ASP A 74 -21.17 -23.80 -19.19
N THR A 75 -21.65 -25.02 -19.34
CA THR A 75 -22.09 -25.86 -18.21
C THR A 75 -20.98 -26.70 -17.60
N LEU A 76 -19.82 -26.82 -18.26
CA LEU A 76 -18.70 -27.59 -17.77
C LEU A 76 -18.16 -27.01 -16.45
N SER A 77 -17.89 -27.89 -15.49
CA SER A 77 -17.37 -27.51 -14.17
C SER A 77 -16.05 -26.73 -14.25
N ALA A 78 -15.19 -27.04 -15.22
CA ALA A 78 -13.94 -26.34 -15.46
C ALA A 78 -14.20 -24.87 -15.90
N PHE A 79 -15.12 -24.67 -16.85
CA PHE A 79 -15.52 -23.34 -17.31
C PHE A 79 -16.13 -22.50 -16.19
N ARG A 80 -17.07 -23.11 -15.42
CA ARG A 80 -17.73 -22.43 -14.30
C ARG A 80 -16.73 -22.01 -13.22
N ARG A 81 -15.76 -22.87 -12.86
CA ARG A 81 -14.67 -22.50 -11.92
C ARG A 81 -13.83 -21.35 -12.44
N GLN A 82 -13.46 -21.39 -13.71
CA GLN A 82 -12.67 -20.31 -14.34
C GLN A 82 -13.44 -18.99 -14.37
N MET A 83 -14.71 -19.02 -14.72
CA MET A 83 -15.56 -17.82 -14.71
C MET A 83 -15.78 -17.27 -13.31
N ALA A 84 -15.98 -18.13 -12.31
CA ALA A 84 -16.08 -17.71 -10.91
C ALA A 84 -14.78 -17.04 -10.44
N TRP A 85 -13.62 -17.56 -10.85
CA TRP A 85 -12.33 -16.95 -10.55
C TRP A 85 -12.17 -15.55 -11.21
N TYR A 86 -12.52 -15.40 -12.50
CA TYR A 86 -12.50 -14.11 -13.19
C TYR A 86 -13.47 -13.10 -12.56
N ARG A 87 -14.70 -13.54 -12.26
CA ARG A 87 -15.69 -12.71 -11.55
C ARG A 87 -15.14 -12.26 -10.19
N GLY A 88 -14.56 -13.17 -9.41
CA GLY A 88 -13.93 -12.84 -8.14
C GLY A 88 -12.85 -11.77 -8.27
N LYS A 89 -11.99 -11.86 -9.28
CA LYS A 89 -10.97 -10.82 -9.55
C LYS A 89 -11.58 -9.47 -9.91
N LEU A 90 -12.61 -9.44 -10.73
CA LEU A 90 -13.28 -8.21 -11.13
C LEU A 90 -14.02 -7.57 -9.97
N LEU A 91 -14.74 -8.38 -9.18
CA LEU A 91 -15.52 -7.92 -8.03
C LEU A 91 -14.64 -7.36 -6.91
N LYS A 92 -13.44 -7.90 -6.71
CA LYS A 92 -12.48 -7.38 -5.72
C LYS A 92 -12.36 -5.85 -5.79
N LYS A 93 -12.30 -5.29 -6.98
CA LYS A 93 -12.14 -3.86 -7.22
C LYS A 93 -13.33 -3.01 -6.74
N TYR A 94 -14.54 -3.60 -6.72
CA TYR A 94 -15.79 -2.92 -6.36
C TYR A 94 -16.25 -3.22 -4.92
N LEU A 95 -15.68 -4.24 -4.29
CA LEU A 95 -16.06 -4.69 -2.95
C LEU A 95 -15.11 -4.20 -1.86
N VAL A 96 -14.01 -3.53 -2.24
CA VAL A 96 -13.08 -2.97 -1.26
C VAL A 96 -13.69 -1.74 -0.62
N ASP A 97 -13.70 -1.71 0.70
CA ASP A 97 -14.01 -0.52 1.48
C ASP A 97 -12.76 0.38 1.48
N ALA A 98 -12.75 1.35 0.57
CA ALA A 98 -11.59 2.21 0.34
C ALA A 98 -11.22 3.03 1.60
N GLU A 99 -12.19 3.43 2.41
CA GLU A 99 -11.95 4.21 3.62
C GLU A 99 -11.29 3.34 4.70
N LYS A 100 -11.84 2.16 4.97
CA LYS A 100 -11.24 1.20 5.91
C LYS A 100 -9.88 0.70 5.44
N GLU A 101 -9.69 0.51 4.13
CA GLU A 101 -8.40 0.12 3.56
C GLU A 101 -7.36 1.21 3.80
N GLU A 102 -7.70 2.48 3.54
CA GLU A 102 -6.81 3.61 3.80
C GLU A 102 -6.45 3.74 5.29
N GLN A 103 -7.43 3.56 6.18
CA GLN A 103 -7.18 3.54 7.63
C GLN A 103 -6.23 2.40 8.03
N THR A 104 -6.42 1.21 7.45
CA THR A 104 -5.55 0.04 7.70
C THR A 104 -4.12 0.30 7.22
N VAL A 105 -3.97 0.87 6.01
CA VAL A 105 -2.66 1.24 5.45
C VAL A 105 -1.96 2.27 6.34
N ARG A 106 -2.68 3.30 6.82
CA ARG A 106 -2.13 4.29 7.76
C ARG A 106 -1.67 3.65 9.07
N GLN A 107 -2.47 2.75 9.63
CA GLN A 107 -2.08 2.04 10.85
C GLN A 107 -0.83 1.17 10.64
N LEU A 108 -0.74 0.47 9.52
CA LEU A 108 0.46 -0.32 9.17
C LEU A 108 1.68 0.58 9.02
N TYR A 109 1.54 1.72 8.35
CA TYR A 109 2.60 2.71 8.24
C TYR A 109 3.05 3.19 9.62
N LEU A 110 2.14 3.66 10.47
CA LEU A 110 2.44 4.13 11.81
C LEU A 110 3.11 3.06 12.68
N ARG A 111 2.67 1.79 12.60
CA ARG A 111 3.33 0.68 13.28
C ARG A 111 4.76 0.46 12.77
N SER A 112 4.98 0.57 11.46
CA SER A 112 6.33 0.46 10.89
C SER A 112 7.24 1.58 11.36
N GLU A 113 6.68 2.77 11.61
CA GLU A 113 7.41 3.94 12.11
C GLU A 113 7.73 3.87 13.62
N GLN A 114 7.16 2.95 14.37
CA GLN A 114 7.53 2.74 15.78
C GLN A 114 8.95 2.17 15.96
N ARG A 115 9.51 1.58 14.91
CA ARG A 115 10.86 1.01 14.91
C ARG A 115 11.77 1.81 13.98
N LEU A 116 13.03 1.91 14.38
CA LEU A 116 14.06 2.52 13.53
C LEU A 116 14.22 1.69 12.25
N GLN A 117 14.08 2.36 11.09
CA GLN A 117 14.20 1.74 9.77
C GLN A 117 15.57 2.05 9.15
N ALA A 118 16.09 1.15 8.33
CA ALA A 118 17.40 1.32 7.69
C ALA A 118 17.53 2.62 6.86
N ASN A 119 16.43 3.05 6.26
CA ASN A 119 16.38 4.25 5.41
C ASN A 119 16.02 5.54 6.18
N ASP A 120 15.75 5.45 7.48
CA ASP A 120 15.45 6.63 8.27
C ASP A 120 16.65 7.56 8.35
N TRP A 121 16.35 8.82 8.51
CA TRP A 121 17.37 9.83 8.81
C TRP A 121 17.32 10.12 10.31
N ILE A 122 18.49 10.05 10.93
CA ILE A 122 18.67 10.34 12.34
C ILE A 122 19.53 11.57 12.55
N ARG A 123 19.26 12.25 13.64
CA ARG A 123 20.09 13.32 14.16
C ARG A 123 20.44 12.98 15.60
N ILE A 124 21.71 12.90 15.87
CA ILE A 124 22.25 12.56 17.20
C ILE A 124 23.34 13.56 17.59
N ALA A 125 23.59 13.63 18.88
CA ALA A 125 24.83 14.19 19.40
C ALA A 125 25.64 13.07 20.04
N HIS A 126 26.96 13.15 19.99
CA HIS A 126 27.81 12.18 20.63
C HIS A 126 28.99 12.81 21.39
N ILE A 127 29.45 12.08 22.38
CA ILE A 127 30.73 12.26 23.07
C ILE A 127 31.54 11.02 22.75
N SER A 128 32.69 11.15 22.15
CA SER A 128 33.55 10.01 21.81
C SER A 128 34.93 10.16 22.38
N LYS A 129 35.49 9.03 22.79
CA LYS A 129 36.89 8.87 23.15
C LYS A 129 37.53 7.86 22.22
N TYR A 130 38.53 8.30 21.50
CA TYR A 130 39.24 7.43 20.58
C TYR A 130 40.10 6.40 21.35
N LEU A 131 40.01 5.14 20.92
CA LEU A 131 40.82 4.03 21.43
C LEU A 131 41.51 3.34 20.24
N PRO A 132 42.84 3.39 20.16
CA PRO A 132 43.58 2.58 19.20
C PRO A 132 43.34 1.09 19.43
N GLN A 133 43.36 0.29 18.35
CA GLN A 133 43.16 -1.17 18.44
C GLN A 133 44.18 -1.89 19.32
N ASN A 134 45.34 -1.33 19.50
CA ASN A 134 46.44 -1.87 20.35
C ASN A 134 46.62 -1.12 21.64
N VAL A 135 45.60 -0.44 22.16
CA VAL A 135 45.67 0.28 23.42
C VAL A 135 45.94 -0.68 24.57
N GLY A 136 46.82 -0.25 25.48
CA GLY A 136 47.10 -1.00 26.72
C GLY A 136 45.89 -1.00 27.66
N ARG A 137 45.70 -2.13 28.36
CA ARG A 137 44.55 -2.33 29.27
C ARG A 137 44.39 -1.20 30.32
N GLN A 138 45.49 -0.66 30.82
CA GLN A 138 45.42 0.43 31.79
C GLN A 138 44.89 1.74 31.18
N ASP A 139 45.29 2.04 29.95
CA ASP A 139 44.79 3.23 29.24
C ASP A 139 43.35 3.08 28.83
N GLU A 140 42.94 1.88 28.39
CA GLU A 140 41.54 1.56 28.13
C GLU A 140 40.67 1.77 29.37
N LEU A 141 41.07 1.22 30.50
CA LEU A 141 40.35 1.39 31.77
C LEU A 141 40.25 2.86 32.22
N ARG A 142 41.29 3.63 31.98
CA ARG A 142 41.29 5.07 32.30
C ARG A 142 40.28 5.83 31.43
N VAL A 143 40.24 5.52 30.16
CA VAL A 143 39.27 6.12 29.22
C VAL A 143 37.86 5.70 29.58
N LEU A 144 37.62 4.43 29.89
CA LEU A 144 36.32 3.93 30.33
C LEU A 144 35.84 4.65 31.59
N GLN A 145 36.69 4.74 32.64
CA GLN A 145 36.39 5.47 33.88
C GLN A 145 36.05 6.96 33.62
N GLN A 146 36.76 7.59 32.65
CA GLN A 146 36.44 8.95 32.26
C GLN A 146 35.05 9.05 31.61
N MET A 147 34.70 8.11 30.73
CA MET A 147 33.41 8.09 30.06
C MET A 147 32.28 7.76 31.06
N ASP A 148 32.51 6.87 32.01
CA ASP A 148 31.57 6.59 33.11
C ASP A 148 31.33 7.84 33.97
N SER A 149 32.37 8.60 34.25
CA SER A 149 32.27 9.88 35.01
C SER A 149 31.47 10.93 34.21
N VAL A 150 31.68 11.01 32.92
CA VAL A 150 30.90 11.89 32.01
C VAL A 150 29.44 11.45 31.97
N TYR A 151 29.19 10.14 31.90
CA TYR A 151 27.84 9.60 31.91
C TYR A 151 27.14 9.87 33.25
N ALA A 152 27.81 9.67 34.37
CA ALA A 152 27.26 9.99 35.67
C ALA A 152 26.90 11.49 35.82
N ALA A 153 27.73 12.38 35.33
CA ALA A 153 27.43 13.81 35.28
C ALA A 153 26.19 14.13 34.43
N LEU A 154 26.04 13.47 33.25
CA LEU A 154 24.88 13.60 32.40
C LEU A 154 23.61 13.11 33.06
N GLN A 155 23.68 11.99 33.78
CA GLN A 155 22.55 11.47 34.60
C GLN A 155 22.19 12.45 35.74
N GLY A 156 23.16 13.17 36.28
CA GLY A 156 22.99 14.25 37.29
C GLY A 156 22.45 15.57 36.68
N GLY A 157 22.13 15.62 35.35
CA GLY A 157 21.55 16.78 34.70
C GLY A 157 22.57 17.77 34.12
N ALA A 158 23.84 17.40 34.01
CA ALA A 158 24.83 18.24 33.33
C ALA A 158 24.51 18.41 31.87
N ASP A 159 24.84 19.57 31.26
CA ASP A 159 24.59 19.83 29.90
C ASP A 159 25.45 18.98 28.96
N PHE A 160 24.80 18.26 28.05
CA PHE A 160 25.44 17.37 27.08
C PHE A 160 26.40 18.11 26.19
N SER A 161 26.00 19.30 25.71
CA SER A 161 26.81 20.12 24.80
C SER A 161 28.11 20.58 25.46
N ALA A 162 28.03 21.05 26.70
CA ALA A 162 29.21 21.48 27.46
C ALA A 162 30.18 20.31 27.69
N LEU A 163 29.66 19.12 28.03
CA LEU A 163 30.52 17.94 28.23
C LEU A 163 31.11 17.44 26.92
N ALA A 164 30.36 17.50 25.81
CA ALA A 164 30.86 17.15 24.48
C ALA A 164 32.03 18.10 24.07
N CYS A 165 31.86 19.41 24.24
CA CYS A 165 32.92 20.39 23.97
C CYS A 165 34.17 20.13 24.81
N ARG A 166 33.99 19.68 26.05
CA ARG A 166 35.11 19.47 26.97
C ARG A 166 35.83 18.14 26.78
N TYR A 167 35.07 17.06 26.61
CA TYR A 167 35.57 15.69 26.71
C TYR A 167 35.65 14.92 25.39
N SER A 168 34.88 15.32 24.35
CA SER A 168 34.90 14.59 23.08
C SER A 168 36.23 14.74 22.35
N ASP A 169 36.74 13.68 21.76
CA ASP A 169 37.89 13.66 20.88
C ASP A 169 37.51 13.92 19.42
N ASP A 170 36.21 13.79 19.06
CA ASP A 170 35.76 14.09 17.72
C ASP A 170 35.73 15.59 17.44
N THR A 171 36.75 16.07 16.74
CA THR A 171 36.91 17.48 16.40
C THR A 171 35.88 18.00 15.40
N THR A 172 35.19 17.13 14.66
CA THR A 172 34.22 17.51 13.63
C THR A 172 32.95 18.08 14.24
N CYS A 173 32.53 17.60 15.39
CA CYS A 173 31.32 18.04 16.07
C CYS A 173 31.54 18.56 17.50
N LYS A 174 32.73 18.42 18.07
CA LYS A 174 33.05 18.86 19.43
C LYS A 174 32.58 20.30 19.69
N ASN A 175 32.95 21.22 18.81
CA ASN A 175 32.63 22.66 18.93
C ASN A 175 31.15 22.97 18.68
N MET A 176 30.37 21.99 18.19
CA MET A 176 28.92 22.04 18.02
C MET A 176 28.18 21.30 19.13
N GLY A 177 28.82 21.08 20.29
CA GLY A 177 28.22 20.33 21.40
C GLY A 177 28.02 18.86 21.09
N GLY A 178 28.85 18.29 20.24
CA GLY A 178 28.76 16.91 19.81
C GLY A 178 27.67 16.62 18.76
N LEU A 179 26.94 17.63 18.28
CA LEU A 179 25.86 17.47 17.33
C LEU A 179 26.37 17.07 15.95
N LEU A 180 25.91 15.95 15.45
CA LEU A 180 26.20 15.46 14.11
C LEU A 180 25.16 15.94 13.08
N PRO A 181 25.52 16.04 11.80
CA PRO A 181 24.55 16.30 10.74
C PRO A 181 23.51 15.19 10.65
N TRP A 182 22.42 15.45 9.92
CA TRP A 182 21.48 14.41 9.57
C TRP A 182 22.15 13.31 8.75
N MET A 183 21.97 12.05 9.14
CA MET A 183 22.56 10.90 8.45
C MET A 183 21.57 9.74 8.37
N PRO A 184 21.61 8.95 7.28
CA PRO A 184 20.75 7.77 7.18
C PRO A 184 21.26 6.67 8.12
N VAL A 185 20.31 5.91 8.72
CA VAL A 185 20.62 4.83 9.68
C VAL A 185 21.60 3.82 9.10
N ASN A 186 21.37 3.36 7.87
CA ASN A 186 22.20 2.36 7.18
C ASN A 186 23.65 2.80 6.85
N LYS A 187 24.01 4.04 7.14
CA LYS A 187 25.37 4.56 7.00
C LYS A 187 26.13 4.64 8.32
N ASN A 188 25.51 4.18 9.41
CA ASN A 188 26.11 4.19 10.74
C ASN A 188 26.66 2.81 11.12
N MET A 189 27.54 2.78 12.12
CA MET A 189 28.05 1.54 12.69
C MET A 189 26.92 0.77 13.38
N GLN A 190 26.99 -0.57 13.36
CA GLN A 190 25.95 -1.42 13.91
C GLN A 190 25.73 -1.16 15.42
N GLU A 191 26.82 -0.93 16.16
CA GLU A 191 26.78 -0.63 17.59
C GLU A 191 25.93 0.63 17.90
N TRP A 192 25.98 1.63 17.01
CA TRP A 192 25.17 2.84 17.13
C TRP A 192 23.71 2.56 16.84
N ILE A 193 23.44 1.79 15.78
CA ILE A 193 22.08 1.40 15.41
C ILE A 193 21.42 0.62 16.55
N ASP A 194 22.14 -0.34 17.15
CA ASP A 194 21.64 -1.17 18.26
C ASP A 194 21.31 -0.30 19.49
N LYS A 195 22.15 0.68 19.80
CA LYS A 195 21.88 1.62 20.91
C LYS A 195 20.69 2.52 20.60
N LEU A 196 20.60 3.06 19.40
CA LEU A 196 19.48 3.91 19.00
C LEU A 196 18.15 3.14 18.95
N ALA A 197 18.15 1.86 18.57
CA ALA A 197 16.95 1.03 18.54
C ALA A 197 16.31 0.84 19.94
N SER A 198 17.12 0.95 20.99
CA SER A 198 16.69 0.82 22.38
C SER A 198 16.51 2.17 23.12
N LEU A 199 16.81 3.30 22.45
CA LEU A 199 16.83 4.60 23.08
C LEU A 199 15.61 5.41 22.67
N GLU A 200 15.01 6.15 23.58
CA GLU A 200 13.94 7.10 23.29
C GLU A 200 14.49 8.47 22.89
N LYS A 201 13.69 9.27 22.21
CA LYS A 201 14.04 10.65 21.82
C LYS A 201 14.45 11.47 23.06
N ASN A 202 15.52 12.25 22.93
CA ASN A 202 16.15 13.07 23.96
C ASN A 202 16.85 12.30 25.11
N LYS A 203 16.85 10.97 25.07
CA LYS A 203 17.60 10.17 26.02
C LYS A 203 19.05 9.98 25.59
N ILE A 204 19.89 9.63 26.55
CA ILE A 204 21.32 9.35 26.36
C ILE A 204 21.60 7.87 26.56
N SER A 205 22.55 7.31 25.81
CA SER A 205 23.04 5.94 26.05
C SER A 205 24.01 5.89 27.23
N ALA A 206 24.13 4.73 27.87
CA ALA A 206 25.33 4.43 28.63
C ALA A 206 26.54 4.39 27.68
N PRO A 207 27.78 4.53 28.23
CA PRO A 207 28.99 4.33 27.43
C PRO A 207 28.98 2.96 26.73
N PHE A 208 29.42 2.92 25.48
CA PHE A 208 29.52 1.69 24.70
C PHE A 208 30.71 1.74 23.75
N TYR A 209 31.21 0.55 23.41
CA TYR A 209 32.32 0.38 22.49
C TYR A 209 31.87 0.39 21.04
N SER A 210 32.75 0.88 20.18
CA SER A 210 32.72 0.70 18.73
C SER A 210 34.15 0.44 18.23
N PRO A 211 34.36 0.12 16.95
CA PRO A 211 35.69 0.00 16.36
C PRO A 211 36.54 1.28 16.47
N MET A 212 35.92 2.45 16.71
CA MET A 212 36.60 3.73 16.84
C MET A 212 36.91 4.15 18.29
N GLY A 213 36.33 3.49 19.29
CA GLY A 213 36.52 3.82 20.68
C GLY A 213 35.27 3.69 21.55
N ILE A 214 35.17 4.54 22.58
CA ILE A 214 34.02 4.56 23.51
C ILE A 214 33.15 5.77 23.22
N HIS A 215 31.83 5.56 23.15
CA HIS A 215 30.85 6.57 22.80
C HIS A 215 29.75 6.68 23.85
N ILE A 216 29.23 7.90 24.01
CA ILE A 216 27.92 8.20 24.59
C ILE A 216 27.14 8.96 23.54
N ILE A 217 25.95 8.49 23.16
CA ILE A 217 25.08 9.14 22.20
C ILE A 217 23.83 9.70 22.85
N LYS A 218 23.36 10.84 22.34
CA LYS A 218 22.06 11.44 22.66
C LYS A 218 21.21 11.43 21.42
N TRP A 219 20.04 10.83 21.48
CA TRP A 219 19.09 10.87 20.39
C TRP A 219 18.40 12.24 20.32
N ILE A 220 18.60 12.97 19.24
CA ILE A 220 18.01 14.31 19.07
C ILE A 220 16.71 14.21 18.28
N ASP A 221 16.73 13.61 17.08
CA ASP A 221 15.57 13.55 16.22
C ASP A 221 15.66 12.43 15.18
N ARG A 222 14.51 12.10 14.57
CA ARG A 222 14.36 11.12 13.49
C ARG A 222 13.41 11.67 12.42
N LYS A 223 13.69 11.35 11.18
CA LYS A 223 12.79 11.56 10.05
C LYS A 223 12.60 10.24 9.31
N PRO A 224 11.37 9.86 8.95
CA PRO A 224 11.15 8.73 8.08
C PRO A 224 11.95 8.87 6.79
N GLY A 225 12.58 7.79 6.37
CA GLY A 225 13.35 7.76 5.11
C GLY A 225 12.46 7.61 3.88
N ILE A 226 11.22 7.13 4.09
CA ILE A 226 10.20 6.93 3.06
C ILE A 226 8.90 7.55 3.57
N SER A 227 8.32 8.45 2.78
CA SER A 227 7.04 9.09 3.12
C SER A 227 5.88 8.09 3.12
N PHE A 228 4.76 8.46 3.74
CA PHE A 228 3.53 7.67 3.68
C PHE A 228 3.09 7.43 2.23
N GLU A 229 3.12 8.46 1.39
CA GLU A 229 2.67 8.39 0.01
C GLU A 229 3.51 7.39 -0.82
N GLU A 230 4.83 7.41 -0.64
CA GLU A 230 5.73 6.47 -1.32
C GLU A 230 5.54 5.02 -0.83
N LYS A 231 5.25 4.82 0.46
CA LYS A 231 5.09 3.51 1.08
C LYS A 231 3.67 2.94 0.88
N ARG A 232 2.70 3.80 0.61
CA ARG A 232 1.27 3.46 0.51
C ARG A 232 1.02 2.34 -0.51
N GLU A 233 1.57 2.46 -1.71
CA GLU A 233 1.40 1.43 -2.75
C GLU A 233 1.98 0.07 -2.34
N GLN A 234 3.14 0.07 -1.69
CA GLN A 234 3.75 -1.16 -1.17
C GLN A 234 2.88 -1.83 -0.11
N LEU A 235 2.28 -1.04 0.78
CA LEU A 235 1.38 -1.52 1.83
C LEU A 235 0.06 -2.05 1.26
N LEU A 236 -0.51 -1.41 0.24
CA LEU A 236 -1.68 -1.92 -0.47
C LEU A 236 -1.38 -3.27 -1.13
N ASN A 237 -0.26 -3.41 -1.80
CA ASN A 237 0.19 -4.67 -2.39
C ASN A 237 0.42 -5.75 -1.33
N TYR A 238 0.94 -5.38 -0.15
CA TYR A 238 1.07 -6.28 0.99
C TYR A 238 -0.28 -6.79 1.47
N LEU A 239 -1.28 -5.90 1.65
CA LEU A 239 -2.63 -6.28 2.05
C LEU A 239 -3.30 -7.20 1.03
N GLU A 240 -3.10 -6.93 -0.27
CA GLU A 240 -3.66 -7.78 -1.33
C GLU A 240 -3.05 -9.19 -1.32
N LYS A 241 -1.74 -9.30 -1.22
CA LYS A 241 -1.03 -10.60 -1.22
C LYS A 241 -1.37 -11.45 0.00
N ASN A 242 -1.56 -10.82 1.15
CA ASN A 242 -1.84 -11.54 2.41
C ASN A 242 -3.34 -11.73 2.68
N GLY A 243 -4.23 -11.35 1.76
CA GLY A 243 -5.67 -11.52 1.90
C GLY A 243 -6.32 -10.64 2.99
N ASN A 244 -5.59 -9.64 3.49
CA ASN A 244 -6.03 -8.78 4.59
C ASN A 244 -6.73 -7.48 4.12
N ARG A 245 -7.23 -7.46 2.87
CA ARG A 245 -8.01 -6.33 2.38
C ARG A 245 -9.34 -6.26 3.10
N THR A 246 -9.76 -5.05 3.43
CA THR A 246 -11.05 -4.80 4.06
C THR A 246 -12.15 -4.79 3.00
N TRP A 247 -13.14 -5.68 3.13
CA TRP A 247 -14.26 -5.82 2.20
C TRP A 247 -15.48 -5.07 2.71
N GLN A 248 -16.24 -4.48 1.80
CA GLN A 248 -17.56 -3.96 2.13
C GLN A 248 -18.49 -5.10 2.55
N GLU A 249 -19.23 -4.90 3.62
CA GLU A 249 -20.33 -5.79 3.97
C GLU A 249 -21.46 -5.61 2.95
N LEU A 250 -21.69 -6.65 2.17
CA LEU A 250 -22.79 -6.67 1.19
C LEU A 250 -24.11 -6.94 1.90
N SER A 251 -25.13 -6.16 1.58
CA SER A 251 -26.51 -6.47 1.97
C SER A 251 -26.96 -7.81 1.38
N ALA A 252 -27.97 -8.45 1.99
CA ALA A 252 -28.51 -9.72 1.50
C ALA A 252 -28.91 -9.65 0.02
N GLY A 253 -29.56 -8.58 -0.43
CA GLY A 253 -29.96 -8.40 -1.83
C GLY A 253 -28.77 -8.12 -2.78
N GLN A 254 -27.64 -7.59 -2.29
CA GLN A 254 -26.43 -7.48 -3.09
C GLN A 254 -25.72 -8.83 -3.23
N ARG A 255 -25.69 -9.64 -2.16
CA ARG A 255 -25.17 -11.02 -2.20
C ARG A 255 -25.94 -11.88 -3.18
N GLU A 256 -27.27 -11.80 -3.15
CA GLU A 256 -28.15 -12.53 -4.05
C GLU A 256 -27.93 -12.16 -5.52
N ARG A 257 -27.76 -10.87 -5.84
CA ARG A 257 -27.45 -10.42 -7.20
C ARG A 257 -26.04 -10.80 -7.69
N LEU A 258 -25.13 -11.12 -6.79
CA LEU A 258 -23.76 -11.54 -7.09
C LEU A 258 -23.56 -13.05 -7.01
N ALA A 259 -24.53 -13.78 -6.42
CA ALA A 259 -24.56 -15.23 -6.35
C ALA A 259 -25.21 -15.79 -7.63
N PHE A 260 -24.47 -15.87 -8.73
CA PHE A 260 -24.82 -16.62 -9.94
C PHE A 260 -23.84 -17.76 -10.15
#